data_d3caf963eabc8e4915dd0e987417d248
#
_entry.id   d3caf963eabc8e4915dd0e987417d248
#
_cell.length_a   1.000
_cell.length_b   1.000
_cell.length_c   1.000
_cell.angle_alpha   90.00
_cell.angle_beta   90.00
_cell.angle_gamma   90.00
#
_symmetry.space_group_name_H-M   'P 1'
#
loop_
_entity.id
_entity.type
_entity.pdbx_description
1 polymer ?
#
loop_
_entity_poly.entity_id
_entity_poly.type
_entity_poly.pdbx_seq_one_letter_code
_entity_poly.pdbx_strand_id
1 'polypeptide(L)'
;METDNLLETVEPYVTQLQEEGWCVLENVIPADVVDEVRDEVETSEVDYNEFSKAHGRWERNVISFMPRFAAHLANERLLATIQQLLGPQVRISQTEYKIRPPHYELVRAYHSDFPYDLNQKWHIPQPFPSAVIGITTLWMLSEFTTENGGTWIVPKTHVDLRNPRGKEDGIGDRNPLDGEMQAIGGAGSVLIMDSRIWHSNAENPSAGKRTAVVVRYAPWWLNLELFGVNTATIPGETFDQLPDGVKMLYEHRAENREPTVWI
;
A
#
# COMPACT_ATOMS: atom_id res chain seq x y z
N MET A 1 2.19 -5.03 29.81
CA MET A 1 0.73 -5.33 29.86
C MET A 1 -0.05 -4.78 28.66
N GLU A 2 0.00 -3.48 28.34
CA GLU A 2 -0.70 -2.95 27.14
C GLU A 2 -0.09 -3.47 25.83
N THR A 3 1.23 -3.50 25.74
CA THR A 3 1.95 -3.97 24.54
C THR A 3 1.73 -5.45 24.26
N ASP A 4 1.70 -6.27 25.31
CA ASP A 4 1.47 -7.73 25.19
C ASP A 4 0.06 -8.01 24.65
N ASN A 5 -0.94 -7.26 25.11
CA ASN A 5 -2.32 -7.39 24.64
C ASN A 5 -2.47 -6.98 23.17
N LEU A 6 -1.72 -5.94 22.72
CA LEU A 6 -1.74 -5.51 21.32
C LEU A 6 -1.15 -6.59 20.41
N LEU A 7 -0.04 -7.20 20.80
CA LEU A 7 0.59 -8.27 20.02
C LEU A 7 -0.31 -9.50 19.89
N GLU A 8 -0.97 -9.91 20.96
CA GLU A 8 -1.97 -10.99 20.91
C GLU A 8 -3.14 -10.67 19.96
N THR A 9 -3.55 -9.40 19.92
CA THR A 9 -4.65 -8.94 19.06
C THR A 9 -4.28 -9.00 17.57
N VAL A 10 -3.02 -8.77 17.23
CA VAL A 10 -2.57 -8.74 15.81
C VAL A 10 -2.00 -10.07 15.32
N GLU A 11 -1.71 -11.01 16.20
CA GLU A 11 -1.15 -12.33 15.86
C GLU A 11 -1.91 -13.07 14.74
N PRO A 12 -3.26 -13.13 14.74
CA PRO A 12 -3.99 -13.79 13.66
C PRO A 12 -3.74 -13.18 12.28
N TYR A 13 -3.59 -11.85 12.21
CA TYR A 13 -3.29 -11.15 10.96
C TYR A 13 -1.86 -11.40 10.50
N VAL A 14 -0.90 -11.41 11.43
CA VAL A 14 0.50 -11.74 11.15
C VAL A 14 0.61 -13.17 10.61
N THR A 15 -0.05 -14.13 11.27
CA THR A 15 -0.09 -15.53 10.83
C THR A 15 -0.67 -15.65 9.43
N GLN A 16 -1.82 -15.02 9.17
CA GLN A 16 -2.44 -15.04 7.85
C GLN A 16 -1.53 -14.41 6.77
N LEU A 17 -0.85 -13.29 7.09
CA LEU A 17 0.12 -12.68 6.18
C LEU A 17 1.29 -13.61 5.86
N GLN A 18 1.79 -14.35 6.84
CA GLN A 18 2.89 -15.30 6.63
C GLN A 18 2.47 -16.53 5.82
N GLU A 19 1.26 -17.02 6.00
CA GLU A 19 0.75 -18.21 5.34
C GLU A 19 0.15 -17.95 3.97
N GLU A 20 -0.61 -16.86 3.83
CA GLU A 20 -1.40 -16.56 2.64
C GLU A 20 -0.83 -15.36 1.83
N GLY A 21 0.03 -14.54 2.43
CA GLY A 21 0.59 -13.34 1.83
C GLY A 21 -0.30 -12.10 1.91
N TRP A 22 -1.47 -12.19 2.54
CA TRP A 22 -2.42 -11.08 2.68
C TRP A 22 -3.35 -11.26 3.87
N CYS A 23 -3.91 -10.15 4.35
CA CYS A 23 -5.05 -10.14 5.28
C CYS A 23 -5.84 -8.84 5.14
N VAL A 24 -7.03 -8.79 5.75
CA VAL A 24 -7.81 -7.54 5.89
C VAL A 24 -7.93 -7.21 7.37
N LEU A 25 -7.44 -6.03 7.74
CA LEU A 25 -7.59 -5.47 9.08
C LEU A 25 -8.79 -4.52 9.08
N GLU A 26 -9.83 -4.89 9.79
CA GLU A 26 -11.06 -4.12 9.85
C GLU A 26 -10.98 -2.95 10.83
N ASN A 27 -11.79 -1.90 10.57
CA ASN A 27 -11.96 -0.75 11.46
C ASN A 27 -10.64 -0.05 11.83
N VAL A 28 -9.75 0.15 10.87
CA VAL A 28 -8.52 0.95 11.03
C VAL A 28 -8.86 2.43 11.03
N ILE A 29 -9.77 2.84 10.14
CA ILE A 29 -10.43 4.16 10.21
C ILE A 29 -11.81 3.92 10.85
N PRO A 30 -12.15 4.60 11.94
CA PRO A 30 -13.45 4.46 12.58
C PRO A 30 -14.61 4.77 11.64
N ALA A 31 -15.71 4.04 11.77
CA ALA A 31 -16.88 4.16 10.89
C ALA A 31 -17.56 5.54 10.94
N ASP A 32 -17.43 6.26 12.04
CA ASP A 32 -17.99 7.61 12.23
C ASP A 32 -17.18 8.72 11.52
N VAL A 33 -15.95 8.44 11.09
CA VAL A 33 -15.09 9.43 10.41
C VAL A 33 -14.68 9.03 9.01
N VAL A 34 -14.91 7.79 8.58
CA VAL A 34 -14.43 7.29 7.28
C VAL A 34 -15.00 8.07 6.09
N ASP A 35 -16.24 8.54 6.19
CA ASP A 35 -16.87 9.33 5.13
C ASP A 35 -16.19 10.69 4.97
N GLU A 36 -15.82 11.37 6.07
CA GLU A 36 -15.08 12.62 6.00
C GLU A 36 -13.68 12.45 5.43
N VAL A 37 -13.02 11.34 5.76
CA VAL A 37 -11.70 10.98 5.19
C VAL A 37 -11.82 10.68 3.70
N ARG A 38 -12.86 9.95 3.28
CA ARG A 38 -13.11 9.68 1.87
C ARG A 38 -13.33 10.96 1.08
N ASP A 39 -14.18 11.87 1.59
CA ASP A 39 -14.49 13.12 0.92
C ASP A 39 -13.24 14.02 0.78
N GLU A 40 -12.38 14.06 1.81
CA GLU A 40 -11.08 14.72 1.71
C GLU A 40 -10.22 14.12 0.59
N VAL A 41 -10.07 12.80 0.56
CA VAL A 41 -9.23 12.11 -0.42
C VAL A 41 -9.75 12.31 -1.85
N GLU A 42 -11.06 12.25 -2.06
CA GLU A 42 -11.65 12.48 -3.39
C GLU A 42 -11.49 13.93 -3.86
N THR A 43 -11.59 14.89 -2.96
CA THR A 43 -11.32 16.31 -3.26
C THR A 43 -9.84 16.53 -3.53
N SER A 44 -8.99 15.98 -2.70
CA SER A 44 -7.53 16.09 -2.82
C SER A 44 -6.99 15.49 -4.11
N GLU A 45 -7.60 14.43 -4.64
CA GLU A 45 -7.21 13.86 -5.95
C GLU A 45 -7.42 14.88 -7.07
N VAL A 46 -8.51 15.64 -7.04
CA VAL A 46 -8.78 16.67 -8.06
C VAL A 46 -7.73 17.78 -7.98
N ASP A 47 -7.46 18.29 -6.79
CA ASP A 47 -6.48 19.35 -6.57
C ASP A 47 -5.07 18.90 -6.95
N TYR A 48 -4.69 17.69 -6.58
CA TYR A 48 -3.42 17.08 -6.96
C TYR A 48 -3.27 16.91 -8.48
N ASN A 49 -4.32 16.49 -9.16
CA ASN A 49 -4.30 16.32 -10.61
C ASN A 49 -4.11 17.66 -11.33
N GLU A 50 -4.74 18.73 -10.88
CA GLU A 50 -4.54 20.09 -11.41
C GLU A 50 -3.11 20.60 -11.12
N PHE A 51 -2.61 20.39 -9.91
CA PHE A 51 -1.23 20.72 -9.54
C PHE A 51 -0.23 19.96 -10.43
N SER A 52 -0.42 18.66 -10.62
CA SER A 52 0.46 17.81 -11.43
C SER A 52 0.48 18.24 -12.89
N LYS A 53 -0.66 18.59 -13.46
CA LYS A 53 -0.76 19.13 -14.82
C LYS A 53 -0.01 20.45 -14.98
N ALA A 54 -0.17 21.36 -14.02
CA ALA A 54 0.43 22.69 -14.05
C ALA A 54 1.96 22.66 -13.94
N HIS A 55 2.51 21.70 -13.19
CA HIS A 55 3.94 21.65 -12.87
C HIS A 55 4.72 20.57 -13.63
N GLY A 56 4.03 19.76 -14.44
CA GLY A 56 4.66 18.68 -15.22
C GLY A 56 5.32 17.61 -14.33
N ARG A 57 4.91 17.51 -13.07
CA ARG A 57 5.47 16.59 -12.08
C ARG A 57 4.48 15.46 -11.81
N TRP A 58 4.97 14.25 -11.92
CA TRP A 58 4.27 13.06 -11.49
C TRP A 58 4.84 12.60 -10.15
N GLU A 59 4.29 13.14 -9.07
CA GLU A 59 4.71 12.77 -7.72
C GLU A 59 3.78 11.69 -7.17
N ARG A 60 4.36 10.63 -6.60
CA ARG A 60 3.58 9.54 -5.99
C ARG A 60 3.50 9.66 -4.46
N ASN A 61 3.69 10.85 -3.94
CA ASN A 61 3.56 11.13 -2.52
C ASN A 61 2.49 12.21 -2.32
N VAL A 62 1.25 11.74 -2.21
CA VAL A 62 0.08 12.62 -2.13
C VAL A 62 -0.30 13.02 -0.71
N ILE A 63 0.54 12.68 0.28
CA ILE A 63 0.24 12.90 1.69
C ILE A 63 0.04 14.38 2.04
N SER A 64 0.67 15.29 1.29
CA SER A 64 0.53 16.74 1.48
C SER A 64 -0.89 17.27 1.20
N PHE A 65 -1.71 16.49 0.50
CA PHE A 65 -3.05 16.88 0.08
C PHE A 65 -4.15 16.26 0.92
N MET A 66 -3.84 15.39 1.88
CA MET A 66 -4.84 14.63 2.65
C MET A 66 -4.43 14.47 4.13
N PRO A 67 -4.40 15.56 4.90
CA PRO A 67 -3.94 15.56 6.29
C PRO A 67 -4.84 14.73 7.22
N ARG A 68 -6.15 14.63 6.98
CA ARG A 68 -7.05 13.79 7.80
C ARG A 68 -6.73 12.32 7.62
N PHE A 69 -6.56 11.88 6.36
CA PHE A 69 -6.10 10.52 6.07
C PHE A 69 -4.76 10.23 6.72
N ALA A 70 -3.81 11.17 6.66
CA ALA A 70 -2.49 11.03 7.24
C ALA A 70 -2.52 10.63 8.72
N ALA A 71 -3.49 11.14 9.49
CA ALA A 71 -3.61 10.84 10.91
C ALA A 71 -3.78 9.34 11.21
N HIS A 72 -4.30 8.57 10.26
CA HIS A 72 -4.55 7.13 10.44
C HIS A 72 -3.35 6.24 10.08
N LEU A 73 -2.33 6.77 9.40
CA LEU A 73 -1.16 6.00 8.94
C LEU A 73 -0.36 5.36 10.08
N ALA A 74 -0.43 5.92 11.28
CA ALA A 74 0.20 5.41 12.48
C ALA A 74 -0.79 4.65 13.39
N ASN A 75 -1.87 4.08 12.85
CA ASN A 75 -2.78 3.24 13.62
C ASN A 75 -2.00 2.11 14.30
N GLU A 76 -2.18 1.94 15.62
CA GLU A 76 -1.38 1.02 16.44
C GLU A 76 -1.49 -0.43 15.99
N ARG A 77 -2.71 -0.91 15.67
CA ARG A 77 -2.92 -2.29 15.21
C ARG A 77 -2.26 -2.54 13.86
N LEU A 78 -2.38 -1.58 12.95
CA LEU A 78 -1.75 -1.66 11.62
C LEU A 78 -0.23 -1.68 11.76
N LEU A 79 0.35 -0.73 12.49
CA LEU A 79 1.80 -0.68 12.67
C LEU A 79 2.33 -1.91 13.40
N ALA A 80 1.67 -2.38 14.45
CA ALA A 80 2.07 -3.60 15.14
C ALA A 80 2.09 -4.81 14.20
N THR A 81 1.07 -4.96 13.33
CA THR A 81 1.03 -6.03 12.33
C THR A 81 2.21 -5.92 11.35
N ILE A 82 2.47 -4.74 10.81
CA ILE A 82 3.54 -4.51 9.83
C ILE A 82 4.93 -4.69 10.46
N GLN A 83 5.12 -4.20 11.68
CA GLN A 83 6.40 -4.27 12.39
C GLN A 83 6.81 -5.69 12.78
N GLN A 84 5.86 -6.61 12.97
CA GLN A 84 6.17 -8.04 13.16
C GLN A 84 6.88 -8.65 11.94
N LEU A 85 6.65 -8.10 10.75
CA LEU A 85 7.22 -8.60 9.50
C LEU A 85 8.44 -7.80 9.01
N LEU A 86 8.41 -6.48 9.15
CA LEU A 86 9.44 -5.59 8.64
C LEU A 86 10.47 -5.14 9.71
N GLY A 87 10.21 -5.46 10.97
CA GLY A 87 10.98 -4.95 12.11
C GLY A 87 10.45 -3.61 12.64
N PRO A 88 10.98 -3.13 13.76
CA PRO A 88 10.40 -2.02 14.52
C PRO A 88 10.49 -0.66 13.80
N GLN A 89 11.43 -0.50 12.90
CA GLN A 89 11.64 0.76 12.17
C GLN A 89 11.15 0.61 10.72
N VAL A 90 9.93 1.00 10.50
CA VAL A 90 9.32 1.01 9.16
C VAL A 90 9.25 2.41 8.59
N ARG A 91 9.25 2.51 7.28
CA ARG A 91 9.14 3.76 6.52
C ARG A 91 8.06 3.65 5.47
N ILE A 92 7.40 4.76 5.15
CA ILE A 92 6.50 4.83 4.01
C ILE A 92 7.28 5.23 2.77
N SER A 93 7.29 4.35 1.79
CA SER A 93 7.97 4.58 0.51
C SER A 93 7.10 5.31 -0.49
N GLN A 94 5.79 5.10 -0.44
CA GLN A 94 4.88 5.65 -1.43
C GLN A 94 3.47 5.76 -0.86
N THR A 95 2.77 6.82 -1.29
CA THR A 95 1.34 7.01 -1.03
C THR A 95 0.68 7.49 -2.32
N GLU A 96 -0.37 6.81 -2.78
CA GLU A 96 -1.04 7.14 -4.04
C GLU A 96 -2.56 6.93 -3.99
N TYR A 97 -3.31 7.73 -4.75
CA TYR A 97 -4.76 7.55 -4.93
C TYR A 97 -5.06 6.31 -5.77
N LYS A 98 -6.14 5.60 -5.41
CA LYS A 98 -6.72 4.49 -6.19
C LYS A 98 -8.24 4.64 -6.26
N ILE A 99 -8.68 5.74 -6.89
CA ILE A 99 -10.10 6.02 -7.07
C ILE A 99 -10.56 5.45 -8.41
N ARG A 100 -11.64 4.65 -8.36
CA ARG A 100 -12.26 4.05 -9.54
C ARG A 100 -13.63 4.67 -9.75
N PRO A 101 -13.86 5.37 -10.86
CA PRO A 101 -15.17 5.93 -11.16
C PRO A 101 -16.20 4.82 -11.39
N PRO A 102 -17.49 5.16 -11.38
CA PRO A 102 -18.55 4.25 -11.84
C PRO A 102 -18.27 3.70 -13.23
N HIS A 103 -18.63 2.45 -13.45
CA HIS A 103 -18.50 1.75 -14.75
C HIS A 103 -17.07 1.79 -15.33
N TYR A 104 -16.07 1.72 -14.43
CA TYR A 104 -14.66 1.72 -14.83
C TYR A 104 -14.26 0.36 -15.39
N GLU A 105 -13.92 0.34 -16.67
CA GLU A 105 -13.40 -0.83 -17.36
C GLU A 105 -11.88 -0.94 -17.18
N LEU A 106 -11.40 -2.13 -16.90
CA LEU A 106 -9.98 -2.42 -16.77
C LEU A 106 -9.67 -3.85 -17.23
N VAL A 107 -8.64 -3.97 -18.04
CA VAL A 107 -8.07 -5.29 -18.33
C VAL A 107 -7.21 -5.74 -17.14
N ARG A 108 -7.52 -6.91 -16.61
CA ARG A 108 -6.74 -7.54 -15.55
C ARG A 108 -5.26 -7.65 -15.92
N ALA A 109 -4.36 -7.36 -14.99
CA ALA A 109 -2.92 -7.42 -15.20
C ALA A 109 -2.21 -7.76 -13.90
N TYR A 110 -2.02 -9.06 -13.66
CA TYR A 110 -1.34 -9.56 -12.48
C TYR A 110 0.11 -9.12 -12.40
N HIS A 111 0.55 -8.77 -11.23
CA HIS A 111 1.93 -8.39 -10.91
C HIS A 111 2.19 -8.58 -9.41
N SER A 112 3.45 -8.53 -9.04
CA SER A 112 3.89 -8.23 -7.67
C SER A 112 4.43 -6.82 -7.62
N ASP A 113 4.32 -6.15 -6.49
CA ASP A 113 4.93 -4.82 -6.31
C ASP A 113 6.45 -4.92 -6.16
N PHE A 114 6.92 -6.04 -5.68
CA PHE A 114 8.33 -6.33 -5.47
C PHE A 114 8.58 -7.86 -5.52
N PRO A 115 9.70 -8.35 -6.00
CA PRO A 115 10.89 -7.69 -6.56
C PRO A 115 10.81 -7.50 -8.08
N TYR A 116 9.88 -6.76 -8.53
CA TYR A 116 9.48 -6.68 -9.90
C TYR A 116 10.24 -5.61 -10.71
N ASP A 117 10.76 -5.97 -11.88
CA ASP A 117 11.28 -5.06 -12.89
C ASP A 117 10.53 -5.23 -14.21
N LEU A 118 9.83 -4.17 -14.62
CA LEU A 118 9.14 -4.09 -15.92
C LEU A 118 10.08 -4.32 -17.11
N ASN A 119 11.35 -3.97 -16.96
CA ASN A 119 12.34 -4.00 -18.02
C ASN A 119 13.38 -5.11 -17.88
N GLN A 120 13.27 -5.97 -16.88
CA GLN A 120 14.26 -7.02 -16.54
C GLN A 120 15.69 -6.52 -16.29
N LYS A 121 15.87 -5.22 -16.05
CA LYS A 121 17.18 -4.63 -15.77
C LYS A 121 17.58 -4.73 -14.29
N TRP A 122 16.58 -4.72 -13.42
CA TRP A 122 16.77 -4.72 -11.98
C TRP A 122 15.93 -5.86 -11.39
N HIS A 123 16.56 -6.92 -11.02
CA HIS A 123 15.91 -8.04 -10.34
C HIS A 123 16.76 -8.50 -9.17
N ILE A 124 16.10 -8.99 -8.13
CA ILE A 124 16.79 -9.69 -7.08
C ILE A 124 17.06 -11.11 -7.58
N PRO A 125 18.33 -11.55 -7.59
CA PRO A 125 18.65 -12.91 -8.00
C PRO A 125 17.93 -13.93 -7.11
N GLN A 126 17.50 -15.01 -7.72
CA GLN A 126 16.95 -16.15 -6.98
C GLN A 126 18.05 -16.94 -6.28
N PRO A 127 17.77 -17.56 -5.10
CA PRO A 127 16.48 -17.47 -4.39
C PRO A 127 16.31 -16.13 -3.70
N PHE A 128 15.07 -15.63 -3.68
CA PHE A 128 14.76 -14.41 -2.94
C PHE A 128 15.00 -14.61 -1.44
N PRO A 129 15.35 -13.55 -0.71
CA PRO A 129 15.40 -13.62 0.75
C PRO A 129 14.04 -14.04 1.30
N SER A 130 14.05 -14.90 2.32
CA SER A 130 12.82 -15.28 3.03
C SER A 130 12.20 -14.13 3.81
N ALA A 131 12.99 -13.10 4.13
CA ALA A 131 12.51 -11.91 4.80
C ALA A 131 11.49 -11.14 3.93
N VAL A 132 10.45 -10.62 4.56
CA VAL A 132 9.51 -9.71 3.92
C VAL A 132 10.23 -8.41 3.60
N ILE A 133 10.15 -7.96 2.35
CA ILE A 133 10.91 -6.80 1.85
C ILE A 133 10.05 -5.55 1.78
N GLY A 134 8.75 -5.71 1.79
CA GLY A 134 7.81 -4.59 1.79
C GLY A 134 6.39 -5.08 2.01
N ILE A 135 5.59 -4.19 2.51
CA ILE A 135 4.14 -4.39 2.71
C ILE A 135 3.41 -3.32 1.92
N THR A 136 2.52 -3.75 1.06
CA THR A 136 1.57 -2.87 0.37
C THR A 136 0.24 -2.90 1.09
N THR A 137 -0.28 -1.73 1.43
CA THR A 137 -1.59 -1.59 2.04
C THR A 137 -2.55 -0.87 1.10
N LEU A 138 -3.79 -1.35 1.05
CA LEU A 138 -4.87 -0.69 0.33
C LEU A 138 -5.96 -0.30 1.34
N TRP A 139 -6.08 1.00 1.58
CA TRP A 139 -7.02 1.59 2.54
C TRP A 139 -8.38 1.77 1.87
N MET A 140 -9.36 1.00 2.28
CA MET A 140 -10.71 0.99 1.71
C MET A 140 -11.53 2.15 2.28
N LEU A 141 -11.60 3.27 1.59
CA LEU A 141 -12.41 4.42 2.02
C LEU A 141 -13.87 4.30 1.58
N SER A 142 -14.16 3.43 0.65
CA SER A 142 -15.48 2.88 0.36
C SER A 142 -15.47 1.37 0.60
N GLU A 143 -16.61 0.77 0.75
CA GLU A 143 -16.71 -0.69 0.80
C GLU A 143 -16.15 -1.32 -0.48
N PHE A 144 -15.42 -2.43 -0.35
CA PHE A 144 -14.95 -3.27 -1.46
C PHE A 144 -15.76 -4.57 -1.48
N THR A 145 -16.44 -4.80 -2.59
CA THR A 145 -17.27 -6.00 -2.82
C THR A 145 -16.87 -6.68 -4.12
N THR A 146 -17.43 -7.84 -4.37
CA THR A 146 -17.29 -8.53 -5.66
C THR A 146 -17.97 -7.76 -6.78
N GLU A 147 -19.02 -6.99 -6.45
CA GLU A 147 -19.82 -6.22 -7.42
C GLU A 147 -19.16 -4.90 -7.82
N ASN A 148 -18.34 -4.29 -6.94
CA ASN A 148 -17.63 -3.05 -7.25
C ASN A 148 -16.13 -3.23 -7.52
N GLY A 149 -15.68 -4.48 -7.59
CA GLY A 149 -14.35 -4.85 -8.00
C GLY A 149 -13.32 -4.81 -6.86
N GLY A 150 -13.48 -5.63 -5.83
CA GLY A 150 -12.43 -5.92 -4.86
C GLY A 150 -11.11 -6.27 -5.55
N THR A 151 -9.99 -5.94 -4.94
CA THR A 151 -8.66 -6.21 -5.52
C THR A 151 -8.46 -7.70 -5.72
N TRP A 152 -8.09 -8.10 -6.93
CA TRP A 152 -7.73 -9.49 -7.21
C TRP A 152 -6.39 -9.84 -6.56
N ILE A 153 -6.36 -10.97 -5.86
CA ILE A 153 -5.17 -11.54 -5.24
C ILE A 153 -5.09 -13.03 -5.57
N VAL A 154 -3.87 -13.55 -5.59
CA VAL A 154 -3.61 -14.99 -5.69
C VAL A 154 -2.90 -15.41 -4.40
N PRO A 155 -3.60 -16.00 -3.42
CA PRO A 155 -3.02 -16.38 -2.14
C PRO A 155 -1.78 -17.27 -2.30
N LYS A 156 -0.84 -17.18 -1.35
CA LYS A 156 0.40 -17.98 -1.28
C LYS A 156 1.44 -17.70 -2.36
N THR A 157 1.17 -16.79 -3.30
CA THR A 157 2.14 -16.46 -4.36
C THR A 157 3.28 -15.54 -3.89
N HIS A 158 3.22 -15.00 -2.68
CA HIS A 158 4.32 -14.23 -2.08
C HIS A 158 5.61 -15.04 -1.87
N VAL A 159 5.51 -16.36 -1.88
CA VAL A 159 6.67 -17.29 -1.85
C VAL A 159 6.95 -17.93 -3.22
N ASP A 160 6.17 -17.64 -4.25
CA ASP A 160 6.43 -18.08 -5.62
C ASP A 160 7.53 -17.21 -6.24
N LEU A 161 8.56 -17.85 -6.76
CA LEU A 161 9.70 -17.16 -7.34
C LEU A 161 9.47 -16.69 -8.78
N ARG A 162 8.33 -17.07 -9.37
CA ARG A 162 7.99 -16.69 -10.75
C ARG A 162 7.39 -15.28 -10.79
N ASN A 163 7.50 -14.65 -11.93
CA ASN A 163 6.90 -13.35 -12.21
C ASN A 163 5.68 -13.53 -13.13
N PRO A 164 4.46 -13.13 -12.74
CA PRO A 164 3.28 -13.26 -13.61
C PRO A 164 3.45 -12.57 -14.96
N ARG A 165 4.26 -11.51 -15.01
CA ARG A 165 4.59 -10.77 -16.24
C ARG A 165 5.87 -11.25 -16.92
N GLY A 166 6.58 -12.19 -16.32
CA GLY A 166 7.77 -12.79 -16.89
C GLY A 166 7.42 -13.69 -18.07
N LYS A 167 7.93 -13.39 -19.27
CA LYS A 167 7.66 -14.20 -20.45
C LYS A 167 8.18 -15.62 -20.31
N GLU A 168 9.28 -15.77 -19.57
CA GLU A 168 9.96 -17.06 -19.35
C GLU A 168 9.20 -17.95 -18.37
N ASP A 169 8.43 -17.35 -17.47
CA ASP A 169 7.69 -18.07 -16.44
C ASP A 169 6.36 -18.66 -16.94
N GLY A 170 5.87 -18.23 -18.10
CA GLY A 170 4.75 -18.84 -18.81
C GLY A 170 3.38 -18.72 -18.12
N ILE A 171 3.25 -17.82 -17.11
CA ILE A 171 2.03 -17.68 -16.33
C ILE A 171 0.97 -16.88 -17.10
N GLY A 172 1.34 -15.71 -17.61
CA GLY A 172 0.44 -14.80 -18.32
C GLY A 172 -0.38 -13.91 -17.36
N ASP A 173 -0.05 -12.64 -17.35
CA ASP A 173 -0.61 -11.66 -16.42
C ASP A 173 -2.05 -11.23 -16.71
N ARG A 174 -2.62 -11.62 -17.86
CA ARG A 174 -3.93 -11.15 -18.33
C ARG A 174 -5.05 -12.16 -18.23
N ASN A 175 -4.72 -13.39 -17.87
CA ASN A 175 -5.71 -14.46 -17.72
C ASN A 175 -6.07 -14.64 -16.24
N PRO A 176 -7.27 -15.18 -15.96
CA PRO A 176 -7.57 -15.68 -14.62
C PRO A 176 -6.50 -16.67 -14.16
N LEU A 177 -6.09 -16.57 -12.90
CA LEU A 177 -5.11 -17.47 -12.30
C LEU A 177 -5.80 -18.42 -11.32
N ASP A 178 -5.31 -19.65 -11.24
CA ASP A 178 -5.86 -20.65 -10.33
C ASP A 178 -5.79 -20.17 -8.88
N GLY A 179 -6.91 -20.28 -8.18
CA GLY A 179 -7.02 -19.87 -6.79
C GLY A 179 -7.14 -18.36 -6.58
N GLU A 180 -7.26 -17.56 -7.65
CA GLU A 180 -7.52 -16.12 -7.51
C GLU A 180 -8.82 -15.83 -6.78
N MET A 181 -8.81 -14.76 -6.01
CA MET A 181 -10.00 -14.28 -5.32
C MET A 181 -9.98 -12.76 -5.21
N GLN A 182 -11.11 -12.16 -4.91
CA GLN A 182 -11.17 -10.73 -4.61
C GLN A 182 -11.05 -10.48 -3.12
N ALA A 183 -10.12 -9.61 -2.73
CA ALA A 183 -10.07 -9.05 -1.39
C ALA A 183 -11.20 -8.04 -1.23
N ILE A 184 -12.10 -8.31 -0.31
CA ILE A 184 -13.28 -7.51 0.02
C ILE A 184 -13.21 -7.02 1.46
N GLY A 185 -13.90 -5.94 1.78
CA GLY A 185 -13.96 -5.40 3.15
C GLY A 185 -14.80 -4.13 3.23
N GLY A 186 -15.29 -3.83 4.41
CA GLY A 186 -16.05 -2.61 4.70
C GLY A 186 -15.19 -1.36 4.62
N ALA A 187 -15.83 -0.21 4.44
CA ALA A 187 -15.16 1.09 4.53
C ALA A 187 -14.44 1.24 5.88
N GLY A 188 -13.26 1.82 5.88
CA GLY A 188 -12.38 1.92 7.05
C GLY A 188 -11.45 0.72 7.27
N SER A 189 -11.59 -0.35 6.48
CA SER A 189 -10.70 -1.51 6.50
C SER A 189 -9.43 -1.27 5.68
N VAL A 190 -8.39 -2.05 5.97
CA VAL A 190 -7.12 -2.03 5.23
C VAL A 190 -6.78 -3.44 4.76
N LEU A 191 -6.67 -3.64 3.45
CA LEU A 191 -6.03 -4.80 2.89
C LEU A 191 -4.52 -4.65 3.06
N ILE A 192 -3.89 -5.60 3.71
CA ILE A 192 -2.45 -5.67 3.94
C ILE A 192 -1.92 -6.82 3.10
N MET A 193 -0.89 -6.56 2.30
CA MET A 193 -0.30 -7.54 1.39
C MET A 193 1.22 -7.55 1.53
N ASP A 194 1.81 -8.73 1.56
CA ASP A 194 3.22 -8.86 1.21
C ASP A 194 3.42 -8.35 -0.22
N SER A 195 4.37 -7.45 -0.42
CA SER A 195 4.58 -6.81 -1.74
C SER A 195 4.96 -7.79 -2.85
N ARG A 196 5.25 -9.06 -2.49
CA ARG A 196 5.55 -10.14 -3.44
C ARG A 196 4.32 -10.89 -3.92
N ILE A 197 3.16 -10.73 -3.27
CA ILE A 197 1.93 -11.44 -3.68
C ILE A 197 1.48 -11.01 -5.08
N TRP A 198 1.02 -11.95 -5.86
CA TRP A 198 0.44 -11.63 -7.16
C TRP A 198 -0.94 -11.04 -6.99
N HIS A 199 -1.12 -9.86 -7.51
CA HIS A 199 -2.38 -9.14 -7.40
C HIS A 199 -2.67 -8.34 -8.68
N SER A 200 -3.91 -7.94 -8.84
CA SER A 200 -4.36 -7.09 -9.95
C SER A 200 -5.45 -6.13 -9.49
N ASN A 201 -5.47 -4.97 -10.10
CA ASN A 201 -6.62 -4.10 -10.00
C ASN A 201 -7.84 -4.80 -10.61
N ALA A 202 -9.02 -4.46 -10.11
CA ALA A 202 -10.30 -4.88 -10.67
C ALA A 202 -11.00 -3.70 -11.36
N GLU A 203 -11.84 -4.02 -12.31
CA GLU A 203 -12.84 -3.09 -12.86
C GLU A 203 -13.83 -2.66 -11.77
N ASN A 204 -14.55 -1.58 -12.01
CA ASN A 204 -15.67 -1.18 -11.16
C ASN A 204 -16.95 -1.09 -12.01
N PRO A 205 -17.71 -2.19 -12.15
CA PRO A 205 -18.94 -2.18 -12.93
C PRO A 205 -20.11 -1.49 -12.21
N SER A 206 -19.98 -1.16 -10.94
CA SER A 206 -21.04 -0.54 -10.15
C SER A 206 -21.32 0.93 -10.54
N ALA A 207 -22.45 1.46 -10.08
CA ALA A 207 -22.82 2.85 -10.28
C ALA A 207 -22.15 3.82 -9.29
N GLY A 208 -21.44 3.31 -8.27
CA GLY A 208 -20.73 4.09 -7.28
C GLY A 208 -19.23 4.18 -7.54
N LYS A 209 -18.58 5.18 -6.97
CA LYS A 209 -17.12 5.21 -6.92
C LYS A 209 -16.60 4.15 -5.95
N ARG A 210 -15.40 3.61 -6.23
CA ARG A 210 -14.63 2.83 -5.29
C ARG A 210 -13.35 3.59 -4.95
N THR A 211 -13.30 4.09 -3.72
CA THR A 211 -12.23 4.98 -3.28
C THR A 211 -11.29 4.27 -2.33
N ALA A 212 -9.99 4.33 -2.64
CA ALA A 212 -8.93 3.82 -1.80
C ALA A 212 -7.66 4.68 -1.91
N VAL A 213 -6.76 4.48 -0.94
CA VAL A 213 -5.38 4.95 -0.96
C VAL A 213 -4.46 3.75 -0.85
N VAL A 214 -3.42 3.72 -1.67
CA VAL A 214 -2.33 2.73 -1.55
C VAL A 214 -1.19 3.35 -0.77
N VAL A 215 -0.71 2.64 0.24
CA VAL A 215 0.47 3.02 1.01
C VAL A 215 1.43 1.85 1.05
N ARG A 216 2.71 2.10 0.74
CA ARG A 216 3.75 1.08 0.77
C ARG A 216 4.69 1.32 1.93
N TYR A 217 4.80 0.32 2.80
CA TYR A 217 5.72 0.29 3.93
C TYR A 217 6.94 -0.54 3.58
N ALA A 218 8.09 -0.06 4.02
CA ALA A 218 9.37 -0.72 3.79
C ALA A 218 10.22 -0.72 5.06
N PRO A 219 11.11 -1.69 5.24
CA PRO A 219 12.05 -1.69 6.35
C PRO A 219 13.08 -0.56 6.19
N TRP A 220 13.63 -0.11 7.30
CA TRP A 220 14.57 1.02 7.33
C TRP A 220 15.84 0.82 6.48
N TRP A 221 16.28 -0.42 6.32
CA TRP A 221 17.53 -0.78 5.62
C TRP A 221 17.39 -0.85 4.10
N LEU A 222 16.15 -0.81 3.58
CA LEU A 222 15.92 -0.91 2.15
C LEU A 222 16.10 0.45 1.48
N ASN A 223 16.90 0.49 0.40
CA ASN A 223 16.97 1.69 -0.43
C ASN A 223 15.73 1.82 -1.30
N LEU A 224 14.89 2.80 -1.01
CA LEU A 224 13.60 2.99 -1.66
C LEU A 224 13.71 3.59 -3.08
N GLU A 225 14.83 4.20 -3.42
CA GLU A 225 15.08 4.74 -4.77
C GLU A 225 15.18 3.62 -5.82
N LEU A 226 15.55 2.41 -5.40
CA LEU A 226 15.63 1.26 -6.30
C LEU A 226 14.28 0.78 -6.83
N PHE A 227 13.17 1.21 -6.26
CA PHE A 227 11.83 0.82 -6.71
C PHE A 227 11.34 1.60 -7.93
N GLY A 228 12.17 2.43 -8.55
CA GLY A 228 11.76 3.28 -9.69
C GLY A 228 10.67 4.28 -9.34
N VAL A 229 10.38 4.42 -8.06
CA VAL A 229 9.44 5.37 -7.53
C VAL A 229 10.21 6.64 -7.21
N ASN A 230 9.90 7.69 -7.94
CA ASN A 230 10.43 9.01 -7.66
C ASN A 230 9.91 9.43 -6.28
N THR A 231 10.75 9.28 -5.27
CA THR A 231 10.39 9.52 -3.88
C THR A 231 10.44 11.02 -3.64
N ALA A 232 9.31 11.68 -3.83
CA ALA A 232 9.21 13.12 -3.59
C ALA A 232 9.56 13.46 -2.14
N THR A 233 10.32 14.50 -1.96
CA THR A 233 10.58 15.12 -0.65
C THR A 233 9.27 15.70 -0.12
N ILE A 234 9.01 15.51 1.17
CA ILE A 234 7.86 16.16 1.83
C ILE A 234 8.28 17.56 2.24
N PRO A 235 7.54 18.61 1.80
CA PRO A 235 7.81 19.98 2.22
C PRO A 235 7.82 20.11 3.75
N GLY A 236 8.72 20.94 4.28
CA GLY A 236 8.89 21.11 5.73
C GLY A 236 7.58 21.49 6.43
N GLU A 237 6.81 22.42 5.85
CA GLU A 237 5.51 22.83 6.39
C GLU A 237 4.49 21.68 6.47
N THR A 238 4.48 20.77 5.49
CA THR A 238 3.65 19.56 5.51
C THR A 238 4.12 18.60 6.59
N PHE A 239 5.44 18.35 6.63
CA PHE A 239 6.03 17.43 7.60
C PHE A 239 5.77 17.88 9.04
N ASP A 240 5.88 19.16 9.32
CA ASP A 240 5.66 19.74 10.65
C ASP A 240 4.21 19.57 11.14
N GLN A 241 3.26 19.51 10.23
CA GLN A 241 1.84 19.31 10.53
C GLN A 241 1.46 17.83 10.73
N LEU A 242 2.30 16.88 10.32
CA LEU A 242 2.00 15.46 10.52
C LEU A 242 1.99 15.11 12.02
N PRO A 243 1.11 14.17 12.45
CA PRO A 243 1.19 13.61 13.80
C PRO A 243 2.57 12.95 14.05
N ASP A 244 3.06 12.99 15.28
CA ASP A 244 4.41 12.51 15.62
C ASP A 244 4.64 11.04 15.21
N GLY A 245 3.66 10.16 15.42
CA GLY A 245 3.75 8.77 14.96
C GLY A 245 3.87 8.64 13.44
N VAL A 246 3.28 9.58 12.69
CA VAL A 246 3.37 9.61 11.22
C VAL A 246 4.67 10.25 10.75
N LYS A 247 5.19 11.25 11.46
CA LYS A 247 6.50 11.86 11.17
C LYS A 247 7.60 10.81 11.12
N MET A 248 7.62 9.87 12.06
CA MET A 248 8.61 8.79 12.10
C MET A 248 8.61 7.93 10.81
N LEU A 249 7.43 7.75 10.20
CA LEU A 249 7.29 6.97 8.97
C LEU A 249 7.83 7.70 7.73
N TYR A 250 7.91 9.04 7.78
CA TYR A 250 8.32 9.90 6.67
C TYR A 250 9.62 10.68 6.91
N GLU A 251 10.27 10.54 8.05
CA GLU A 251 11.47 11.29 8.41
C GLU A 251 12.57 11.24 7.34
N HIS A 252 12.74 10.09 6.70
CA HIS A 252 13.72 9.89 5.64
C HIS A 252 13.44 10.71 4.36
N ARG A 253 12.30 11.40 4.28
CA ARG A 253 11.85 12.22 3.15
C ARG A 253 11.59 13.68 3.51
N ALA A 254 11.76 14.04 4.77
CA ALA A 254 11.60 15.43 5.20
C ALA A 254 12.62 16.33 4.47
N GLU A 255 12.15 17.47 3.95
CA GLU A 255 12.97 18.42 3.18
C GLU A 255 14.20 18.89 3.96
N ASN A 256 14.01 19.15 5.26
CA ASN A 256 15.04 19.68 6.15
C ASN A 256 15.66 18.61 7.05
N ARG A 257 15.74 17.37 6.58
CA ARG A 257 16.32 16.28 7.35
C ARG A 257 17.78 16.55 7.70
N GLU A 258 18.07 16.59 8.98
CA GLU A 258 19.45 16.52 9.45
C GLU A 258 20.02 15.12 9.12
N PRO A 259 21.23 15.02 8.57
CA PRO A 259 21.84 13.73 8.32
C PRO A 259 21.96 12.96 9.64
N THR A 260 21.38 11.78 9.73
CA THR A 260 21.57 10.91 10.90
C THR A 260 23.04 10.48 10.91
N VAL A 261 23.84 11.06 11.79
CA VAL A 261 25.22 10.63 12.00
C VAL A 261 25.16 9.38 12.86
N TRP A 262 25.41 8.24 12.26
CA TRP A 262 25.63 7.00 13.01
C TRP A 262 27.01 7.10 13.67
N ILE A 263 27.03 7.28 14.99
CA ILE A 263 28.26 7.23 15.80
C ILE A 263 28.46 5.79 16.27
#